data_c2878080933faf3c8eb249aaf9e3f1c3
#
_entry.id   c2878080933faf3c8eb249aaf9e3f1c3
#
_cell.length_a   1.000
_cell.length_b   1.000
_cell.length_c   1.000
_cell.angle_alpha   90.00
_cell.angle_beta   90.00
_cell.angle_gamma   90.00
#
_symmetry.space_group_name_H-M   'P 1'
#
loop_
_entity.id
_entity.type
_entity.pdbx_description
1 polymer ?
#
loop_
_entity_poly.entity_id
_entity_poly.type
_entity_poly.pdbx_seq_one_letter_code
_entity_poly.pdbx_strand_id
1 'polypeptide(L)'
;MSTLALGCALLIAPASASAVVGLSVSGQVFGTSGGTSSPADNVTVTLFGNDGLQHGQVITAGAGLYTFASVTPGRYQLHFSPADSSPLAPVWLGDSPLREASSYISVTATSLSGLDATLPEEGSISGTVTYDPGVTSGNKTARATAFLYNEWTATFQAAGDPVAVGSNGAYSIRHLNAGAYAVRFDGAGLNALSPVYWSNGAPLLQLAEGIAVNEGQDTPGIDQLVVPGALQTVRMEGGDRFATAVAISERLVPDAGVGIDTLWIANGLGFPDALSAGPAAASQGAPLLLITQNQIPSSVLTEIQRLKPNQIYVAGGEGVVSAAVFGQLNALAKDRAIRLGGANRYETSRLIVSEAFRDYGAWTVTFADGRNYPDALAAGPAVSKFYGPVVLIDGSASTPDAATRQLLSGLNTASITLAGGTGVISSKLEQSLRATAGIVEVIRDGGANRYETANAVNGRAFASADIVFLATGAGFADALAGGAAAGTVWAPLFLVQKDCIPQTTMDLIVSLRPKVIFLLGGAGVLSSAVDNLAVCGGGSGFSRTVLETSLSQGGGVEVPSDLLQQLRSANKWPVQPVSRPSGR
;
A
#
# COMPACT_ATOMS: atom_id res chain seq x y z
N MET A 1 -72.67 -37.82 -29.96
CA MET A 1 -71.94 -38.65 -28.99
C MET A 1 -70.81 -37.81 -28.48
N SER A 2 -71.02 -37.24 -27.31
CA SER A 2 -70.06 -36.33 -26.64
C SER A 2 -69.24 -37.12 -25.67
N THR A 3 -67.91 -36.99 -25.77
CA THR A 3 -66.99 -37.49 -24.71
C THR A 3 -66.44 -36.31 -23.97
N LEU A 4 -66.82 -36.17 -22.71
CA LEU A 4 -66.22 -35.29 -21.71
C LEU A 4 -64.83 -35.81 -21.36
N ALA A 5 -63.83 -34.95 -21.45
CA ALA A 5 -62.51 -35.15 -20.85
C ALA A 5 -62.44 -34.36 -19.53
N LEU A 6 -62.31 -35.07 -18.44
CA LEU A 6 -62.12 -34.53 -17.09
C LEU A 6 -60.65 -34.12 -16.91
N GLY A 7 -60.39 -32.83 -16.93
CA GLY A 7 -59.04 -32.32 -16.61
C GLY A 7 -58.84 -32.22 -15.10
N CYS A 8 -57.94 -33.00 -14.55
CA CYS A 8 -57.49 -32.89 -13.17
C CYS A 8 -56.51 -31.73 -13.03
N ALA A 9 -56.96 -30.60 -12.47
CA ALA A 9 -56.09 -29.50 -12.13
C ALA A 9 -55.33 -29.81 -10.82
N LEU A 10 -54.05 -30.07 -10.94
CA LEU A 10 -53.15 -30.20 -9.79
C LEU A 10 -52.88 -28.80 -9.23
N LEU A 11 -53.51 -28.46 -8.12
CA LEU A 11 -53.18 -27.25 -7.35
C LEU A 11 -51.80 -27.46 -6.71
N ILE A 12 -50.76 -26.87 -7.32
CA ILE A 12 -49.48 -26.71 -6.67
C ILE A 12 -49.63 -25.55 -5.68
N ALA A 13 -49.65 -25.84 -4.41
CA ALA A 13 -49.55 -24.84 -3.36
C ALA A 13 -48.20 -24.13 -3.49
N PRO A 14 -48.12 -22.81 -3.37
CA PRO A 14 -46.84 -22.13 -3.36
C PRO A 14 -46.05 -22.61 -2.14
N ALA A 15 -44.85 -23.11 -2.36
CA ALA A 15 -43.89 -23.37 -1.29
C ALA A 15 -43.74 -22.09 -0.49
N SER A 16 -44.08 -22.17 0.80
CA SER A 16 -43.79 -21.09 1.74
C SER A 16 -42.31 -20.77 1.66
N ALA A 17 -41.98 -19.56 1.21
CA ALA A 17 -40.64 -19.03 1.30
C ALA A 17 -40.27 -19.07 2.78
N SER A 18 -39.41 -20.00 3.17
CA SER A 18 -38.78 -19.95 4.49
C SER A 18 -38.09 -18.59 4.58
N ALA A 19 -38.56 -17.74 5.46
CA ALA A 19 -37.87 -16.51 5.81
C ALA A 19 -36.44 -16.92 6.19
N VAL A 20 -35.48 -16.50 5.41
CA VAL A 20 -34.07 -16.61 5.80
C VAL A 20 -33.94 -15.77 7.06
N VAL A 21 -33.92 -16.42 8.21
CA VAL A 21 -33.65 -15.74 9.49
C VAL A 21 -32.21 -15.21 9.34
N GLY A 22 -32.12 -13.92 9.11
CA GLY A 22 -30.79 -13.26 8.97
C GLY A 22 -30.00 -13.50 10.25
N LEU A 23 -28.74 -13.88 10.08
CA LEU A 23 -27.82 -14.02 11.22
C LEU A 23 -27.58 -12.64 11.83
N SER A 24 -27.55 -12.55 13.17
CA SER A 24 -27.26 -11.29 13.86
C SER A 24 -25.86 -11.26 14.43
N VAL A 25 -25.33 -10.03 14.51
CA VAL A 25 -24.07 -9.70 15.18
C VAL A 25 -24.38 -8.63 16.22
N SER A 26 -24.08 -8.87 17.50
CA SER A 26 -24.45 -7.94 18.59
C SER A 26 -23.44 -7.93 19.72
N GLY A 27 -23.46 -6.84 20.49
CA GLY A 27 -22.62 -6.64 21.65
C GLY A 27 -22.98 -5.35 22.40
N GLN A 28 -22.13 -4.98 23.32
CA GLN A 28 -22.25 -3.79 24.15
C GLN A 28 -20.96 -2.97 24.06
N VAL A 29 -21.11 -1.66 23.99
CA VAL A 29 -19.99 -0.72 23.98
C VAL A 29 -19.91 0.01 25.31
N PHE A 30 -18.71 0.09 25.84
CA PHE A 30 -18.38 0.81 27.07
C PHE A 30 -17.44 1.98 26.73
N GLY A 31 -17.49 3.03 27.54
CA GLY A 31 -16.54 4.13 27.51
C GLY A 31 -15.85 4.24 28.86
N THR A 32 -14.56 4.50 28.86
CA THR A 32 -13.77 4.75 30.07
C THR A 32 -13.76 6.24 30.37
N SER A 33 -13.97 6.61 31.64
CA SER A 33 -13.79 7.97 32.13
C SER A 33 -13.29 7.96 33.56
N GLY A 34 -12.15 8.60 33.83
CA GLY A 34 -11.51 8.61 35.16
C GLY A 34 -11.22 7.21 35.70
N GLY A 35 -10.89 6.26 34.83
CA GLY A 35 -10.63 4.85 35.16
C GLY A 35 -11.90 4.01 35.46
N THR A 36 -13.09 4.56 35.22
CA THR A 36 -14.37 3.84 35.40
C THR A 36 -15.00 3.58 34.03
N SER A 37 -15.38 2.32 33.79
CA SER A 37 -16.07 1.91 32.56
C SER A 37 -17.60 2.00 32.76
N SER A 38 -18.29 2.59 31.80
CA SER A 38 -19.75 2.70 31.76
C SER A 38 -20.27 2.49 30.33
N PRO A 39 -21.52 2.01 30.16
CA PRO A 39 -22.11 1.86 28.84
C PRO A 39 -22.08 3.15 28.03
N ALA A 40 -21.71 3.06 26.74
CA ALA A 40 -21.57 4.19 25.84
C ALA A 40 -22.61 4.17 24.72
N ASP A 41 -23.55 5.10 24.77
CA ASP A 41 -24.52 5.35 23.70
C ASP A 41 -23.93 6.32 22.65
N ASN A 42 -24.57 6.40 21.47
CA ASN A 42 -24.15 7.24 20.34
C ASN A 42 -22.77 6.89 19.79
N VAL A 43 -22.34 5.65 19.91
CA VAL A 43 -21.15 5.11 19.24
C VAL A 43 -21.59 4.47 17.93
N THR A 44 -20.99 4.90 16.83
CA THR A 44 -21.20 4.28 15.52
C THR A 44 -20.41 3.00 15.44
N VAL A 45 -21.09 1.87 15.28
CA VAL A 45 -20.47 0.57 15.05
C VAL A 45 -20.54 0.24 13.57
N THR A 46 -19.41 0.04 12.94
CA THR A 46 -19.31 -0.26 11.51
C THR A 46 -18.77 -1.66 11.29
N LEU A 47 -19.48 -2.44 10.46
CA LEU A 47 -19.10 -3.79 10.06
C LEU A 47 -18.33 -3.73 8.73
N PHE A 48 -17.06 -4.07 8.74
CA PHE A 48 -16.22 -4.17 7.55
C PHE A 48 -16.02 -5.62 7.13
N GLY A 49 -16.22 -5.90 5.85
CA GLY A 49 -15.92 -7.22 5.28
C GLY A 49 -14.42 -7.43 5.04
N ASN A 50 -14.07 -8.67 4.71
CA ASN A 50 -12.72 -9.04 4.28
C ASN A 50 -12.28 -8.36 2.97
N ASP A 51 -13.23 -7.80 2.21
CA ASP A 51 -12.99 -6.97 1.03
C ASP A 51 -12.57 -5.53 1.39
N GLY A 52 -12.52 -5.22 2.68
CA GLY A 52 -12.24 -3.88 3.17
C GLY A 52 -13.40 -2.90 3.08
N LEU A 53 -14.54 -3.33 2.51
CA LEU A 53 -15.72 -2.48 2.34
C LEU A 53 -16.62 -2.52 3.56
N GLN A 54 -17.40 -1.45 3.72
CA GLN A 54 -18.43 -1.38 4.74
C GLN A 54 -19.65 -2.23 4.32
N HIS A 55 -20.02 -3.19 5.17
CA HIS A 55 -21.17 -4.07 4.99
C HIS A 55 -22.37 -3.72 5.87
N GLY A 56 -22.20 -2.84 6.83
CA GLY A 56 -23.28 -2.36 7.69
C GLY A 56 -22.80 -1.33 8.71
N GLN A 57 -23.76 -0.57 9.24
CA GLN A 57 -23.50 0.44 10.26
C GLN A 57 -24.72 0.55 11.18
N VAL A 58 -24.50 0.62 12.48
CA VAL A 58 -25.52 0.84 13.51
C VAL A 58 -24.98 1.80 14.57
N ILE A 59 -25.85 2.44 15.32
CA ILE A 59 -25.48 3.34 16.43
C ILE A 59 -25.92 2.70 17.74
N THR A 60 -25.06 2.70 18.75
CA THR A 60 -25.38 2.17 20.07
C THR A 60 -26.47 3.01 20.76
N ALA A 61 -27.38 2.34 21.45
CA ALA A 61 -28.45 2.95 22.21
C ALA A 61 -28.87 2.06 23.40
N GLY A 62 -29.49 2.66 24.39
CA GLY A 62 -30.07 1.90 25.50
C GLY A 62 -29.01 1.11 26.29
N ALA A 63 -28.08 1.81 26.89
CA ALA A 63 -26.95 1.26 27.64
C ALA A 63 -25.84 0.65 26.75
N GLY A 64 -25.51 1.31 25.64
CA GLY A 64 -24.40 0.94 24.78
C GLY A 64 -24.66 -0.28 23.89
N LEU A 65 -25.89 -0.76 23.77
CA LEU A 65 -26.21 -1.96 23.01
C LEU A 65 -26.23 -1.68 21.49
N TYR A 66 -25.76 -2.66 20.71
CA TYR A 66 -25.85 -2.63 19.25
C TYR A 66 -26.20 -4.00 18.66
N THR A 67 -26.88 -4.01 17.51
CA THR A 67 -27.23 -5.23 16.78
C THR A 67 -27.34 -5.00 15.29
N PHE A 68 -26.61 -5.79 14.52
CA PHE A 68 -26.83 -5.99 13.08
C PHE A 68 -27.80 -7.15 12.90
N ALA A 69 -29.01 -6.90 12.38
CA ALA A 69 -30.10 -7.88 12.35
C ALA A 69 -30.05 -8.89 11.20
N SER A 70 -29.25 -8.63 10.16
CA SER A 70 -29.20 -9.48 8.95
C SER A 70 -27.80 -9.40 8.34
N VAL A 71 -26.89 -10.23 8.85
CA VAL A 71 -25.50 -10.32 8.37
C VAL A 71 -25.37 -11.57 7.50
N THR A 72 -24.81 -11.42 6.30
CA THR A 72 -24.52 -12.57 5.44
C THR A 72 -23.35 -13.38 6.00
N PRO A 73 -23.30 -14.71 5.78
CA PRO A 73 -22.12 -15.48 6.16
C PRO A 73 -20.83 -14.92 5.54
N GLY A 74 -19.82 -14.73 6.37
CA GLY A 74 -18.57 -14.11 5.97
C GLY A 74 -17.64 -13.83 7.14
N ARG A 75 -16.48 -13.23 6.84
CA ARG A 75 -15.55 -12.73 7.86
C ARG A 75 -15.61 -11.21 7.91
N TYR A 76 -15.63 -10.68 9.11
CA TYR A 76 -15.82 -9.25 9.35
C TYR A 76 -14.92 -8.74 10.46
N GLN A 77 -14.69 -7.44 10.45
CA GLN A 77 -14.09 -6.65 11.54
C GLN A 77 -15.10 -5.59 11.97
N LEU A 78 -15.14 -5.28 13.25
CA LEU A 78 -15.99 -4.24 13.82
C LEU A 78 -15.12 -3.04 14.21
N HIS A 79 -15.56 -1.84 13.81
CA HIS A 79 -14.98 -0.56 14.20
C HIS A 79 -16.02 0.23 15.01
N PHE A 80 -15.57 0.77 16.13
CA PHE A 80 -16.38 1.53 17.07
C PHE A 80 -15.88 2.97 17.08
N SER A 81 -16.67 3.89 16.55
CA SER A 81 -16.34 5.31 16.43
C SER A 81 -17.31 6.14 17.26
N PRO A 82 -16.84 6.86 18.29
CA PRO A 82 -17.68 7.73 19.08
C PRO A 82 -18.15 8.94 18.27
N ALA A 83 -19.21 9.63 18.72
CA ALA A 83 -19.62 10.90 18.15
C ALA A 83 -18.55 11.98 18.39
N ASP A 84 -18.44 12.97 17.50
CA ASP A 84 -17.45 14.09 17.59
C ASP A 84 -17.49 14.87 18.91
N SER A 85 -18.63 14.89 19.59
CA SER A 85 -18.78 15.53 20.91
C SER A 85 -18.37 14.64 22.09
N SER A 86 -18.06 13.38 21.84
CA SER A 86 -17.67 12.43 22.87
C SER A 86 -16.21 12.64 23.29
N PRO A 87 -15.85 12.44 24.56
CA PRO A 87 -14.46 12.44 25.01
C PRO A 87 -13.76 11.07 24.86
N LEU A 88 -14.24 10.23 23.98
CA LEU A 88 -13.71 8.87 23.79
C LEU A 88 -12.93 8.77 22.47
N ALA A 89 -11.98 7.84 22.41
CA ALA A 89 -11.25 7.51 21.18
C ALA A 89 -11.84 6.26 20.50
N PRO A 90 -11.78 6.16 19.15
CA PRO A 90 -12.27 5.01 18.40
C PRO A 90 -11.39 3.78 18.58
N VAL A 91 -12.01 2.59 18.55
CA VAL A 91 -11.28 1.31 18.57
C VAL A 91 -11.85 0.31 17.58
N TRP A 92 -11.07 -0.69 17.25
CA TRP A 92 -11.49 -1.91 16.56
C TRP A 92 -11.80 -3.00 17.58
N LEU A 93 -12.57 -4.03 17.20
CA LEU A 93 -12.90 -5.16 18.07
C LEU A 93 -11.61 -5.81 18.64
N GLY A 94 -11.59 -5.97 19.97
CA GLY A 94 -10.40 -6.35 20.74
C GLY A 94 -9.63 -5.14 21.27
N ASP A 95 -10.33 -3.99 21.34
CA ASP A 95 -9.86 -2.72 21.92
C ASP A 95 -8.55 -2.20 21.27
N SER A 96 -8.37 -2.50 20.00
CA SER A 96 -7.20 -2.08 19.23
C SER A 96 -7.41 -0.73 18.54
N PRO A 97 -6.44 0.20 18.59
CA PRO A 97 -6.48 1.43 17.80
C PRO A 97 -6.22 1.18 16.30
N LEU A 98 -5.72 0.00 15.96
CA LEU A 98 -5.28 -0.36 14.60
C LEU A 98 -6.14 -1.50 14.04
N ARG A 99 -6.58 -1.35 12.80
CA ARG A 99 -7.36 -2.35 12.09
C ARG A 99 -6.64 -3.69 11.98
N GLU A 100 -5.35 -3.66 11.65
CA GLU A 100 -4.53 -4.86 11.43
C GLU A 100 -4.35 -5.70 12.70
N ALA A 101 -4.41 -5.07 13.86
CA ALA A 101 -4.32 -5.75 15.15
C ALA A 101 -5.70 -6.16 15.71
N SER A 102 -6.79 -5.86 15.00
CA SER A 102 -8.14 -6.15 15.45
C SER A 102 -8.55 -7.60 15.24
N SER A 103 -9.49 -8.05 16.05
CA SER A 103 -10.07 -9.39 15.96
C SER A 103 -11.03 -9.52 14.78
N TYR A 104 -10.89 -10.60 14.00
CA TYR A 104 -11.88 -10.99 13.00
C TYR A 104 -12.98 -11.84 13.61
N ILE A 105 -14.22 -11.59 13.22
CA ILE A 105 -15.34 -12.47 13.50
C ILE A 105 -15.71 -13.28 12.26
N SER A 106 -16.16 -14.52 12.46
CA SER A 106 -16.63 -15.40 11.39
C SER A 106 -18.11 -15.71 11.60
N VAL A 107 -18.95 -15.10 10.76
CA VAL A 107 -20.40 -15.37 10.73
C VAL A 107 -20.61 -16.54 9.77
N THR A 108 -21.05 -17.70 10.26
CA THR A 108 -21.21 -18.91 9.43
C THR A 108 -22.63 -19.41 9.39
N ALA A 109 -23.14 -19.96 10.48
CA ALA A 109 -24.48 -20.56 10.57
C ALA A 109 -25.25 -20.13 11.83
N THR A 110 -24.60 -19.41 12.75
CA THR A 110 -25.19 -18.95 14.01
C THR A 110 -24.96 -17.46 14.19
N SER A 111 -25.90 -16.80 14.85
CA SER A 111 -25.73 -15.41 15.31
C SER A 111 -24.60 -15.31 16.33
N LEU A 112 -23.90 -14.19 16.33
CA LEU A 112 -22.83 -13.89 17.26
C LEU A 112 -23.30 -12.81 18.25
N SER A 113 -23.01 -13.00 19.52
CA SER A 113 -23.32 -12.03 20.59
C SER A 113 -22.14 -11.90 21.55
N GLY A 114 -22.15 -10.84 22.39
CA GLY A 114 -21.07 -10.58 23.34
C GLY A 114 -19.80 -10.09 22.65
N LEU A 115 -19.93 -9.41 21.51
CA LEU A 115 -18.80 -8.77 20.82
C LEU A 115 -18.65 -7.35 21.37
N ASP A 116 -18.21 -7.28 22.62
CA ASP A 116 -18.13 -6.05 23.38
C ASP A 116 -16.83 -5.29 23.07
N ALA A 117 -16.87 -3.97 23.24
CA ALA A 117 -15.71 -3.09 23.07
C ALA A 117 -15.67 -2.03 24.17
N THR A 118 -14.45 -1.62 24.55
CA THR A 118 -14.22 -0.54 25.51
C THR A 118 -13.45 0.58 24.83
N LEU A 119 -14.06 1.75 24.72
CA LEU A 119 -13.43 2.94 24.16
C LEU A 119 -12.68 3.67 25.27
N PRO A 120 -11.37 3.94 25.11
CA PRO A 120 -10.58 4.72 26.08
C PRO A 120 -10.96 6.21 26.01
N GLU A 121 -10.55 6.99 27.00
CA GLU A 121 -10.59 8.45 26.91
C GLU A 121 -9.74 8.94 25.75
N GLU A 122 -10.25 9.94 25.03
CA GLU A 122 -9.50 10.51 23.93
C GLU A 122 -8.25 11.25 24.39
N GLY A 123 -7.13 11.01 23.72
CA GLY A 123 -6.02 11.96 23.68
C GLY A 123 -6.23 12.98 22.57
N SER A 124 -5.51 14.08 22.61
CA SER A 124 -5.49 15.07 21.54
C SER A 124 -4.10 15.66 21.30
N ILE A 125 -3.92 16.23 20.12
CA ILE A 125 -2.73 17.00 19.73
C ILE A 125 -3.20 18.40 19.32
N SER A 126 -2.62 19.44 19.91
CA SER A 126 -2.97 20.81 19.58
C SER A 126 -1.75 21.71 19.38
N GLY A 127 -1.92 22.78 18.62
CA GLY A 127 -0.87 23.73 18.33
C GLY A 127 -1.29 24.85 17.38
N THR A 128 -0.29 25.54 16.85
CA THR A 128 -0.47 26.68 15.96
C THR A 128 0.29 26.48 14.65
N VAL A 129 -0.35 26.76 13.55
CA VAL A 129 0.28 26.85 12.23
C VAL A 129 0.56 28.32 11.93
N THR A 130 1.82 28.64 11.65
CA THR A 130 2.25 29.91 11.11
C THR A 130 2.51 29.79 9.61
N TYR A 131 2.24 30.84 8.86
CA TYR A 131 2.43 30.82 7.42
C TYR A 131 3.63 31.69 7.05
N ASP A 132 4.50 31.14 6.19
CA ASP A 132 5.57 31.94 5.58
C ASP A 132 4.98 33.16 4.87
N PRO A 133 5.66 34.35 4.89
CA PRO A 133 5.20 35.56 4.20
C PRO A 133 4.89 35.37 2.72
N GLY A 134 5.48 34.38 2.04
CA GLY A 134 5.18 34.05 0.65
C GLY A 134 3.83 33.35 0.44
N VAL A 135 3.16 32.87 1.51
CA VAL A 135 1.83 32.26 1.40
C VAL A 135 0.76 33.36 1.30
N THR A 136 0.14 33.49 0.14
CA THR A 136 -0.93 34.47 -0.08
C THR A 136 -2.19 34.14 0.75
N SER A 137 -3.01 35.15 1.05
CA SER A 137 -4.21 34.98 1.90
C SER A 137 -5.20 33.92 1.38
N GLY A 138 -5.33 33.75 0.05
CA GLY A 138 -6.18 32.72 -0.55
C GLY A 138 -5.65 31.30 -0.40
N ASN A 139 -4.36 31.14 -0.06
CA ASN A 139 -3.71 29.83 0.08
C ASN A 139 -3.48 29.44 1.56
N LYS A 140 -3.97 30.23 2.51
CA LYS A 140 -3.91 29.91 3.94
C LYS A 140 -4.98 28.86 4.30
N THR A 141 -4.83 27.67 3.74
CA THR A 141 -5.78 26.55 3.85
C THR A 141 -5.10 25.31 4.45
N ALA A 142 -4.21 25.51 5.41
CA ALA A 142 -3.50 24.41 6.05
C ALA A 142 -4.46 23.44 6.74
N ARG A 143 -4.06 22.19 6.74
CA ARG A 143 -4.69 21.09 7.48
C ARG A 143 -3.64 20.35 8.27
N ALA A 144 -4.04 19.80 9.42
CA ALA A 144 -3.22 18.94 10.24
C ALA A 144 -3.79 17.53 10.22
N THR A 145 -2.93 16.53 10.05
CA THR A 145 -3.32 15.10 10.05
C THR A 145 -2.39 14.33 10.97
N ALA A 146 -2.93 13.60 11.93
CA ALA A 146 -2.17 12.71 12.79
C ALA A 146 -2.00 11.33 12.14
N PHE A 147 -0.82 10.75 12.31
CA PHE A 147 -0.48 9.41 11.86
C PHE A 147 0.02 8.61 13.05
N LEU A 148 -0.70 7.56 13.44
CA LEU A 148 -0.31 6.64 14.52
C LEU A 148 0.78 5.70 14.02
N TYR A 149 1.84 5.57 14.81
CA TYR A 149 2.90 4.59 14.54
C TYR A 149 2.43 3.17 14.90
N ASN A 150 2.52 2.29 13.93
CA ASN A 150 2.23 0.87 14.10
C ASN A 150 3.55 0.13 14.34
N GLU A 151 3.80 -0.28 15.57
CA GLU A 151 5.03 -0.98 15.98
C GLU A 151 5.19 -2.36 15.30
N TRP A 152 4.10 -2.98 14.87
CA TRP A 152 4.11 -4.30 14.24
C TRP A 152 4.59 -4.26 12.80
N THR A 153 4.20 -3.20 12.09
CA THR A 153 4.57 -2.99 10.69
C THR A 153 5.69 -1.96 10.54
N ALA A 154 6.12 -1.34 11.64
CA ALA A 154 7.04 -0.20 11.66
C ALA A 154 6.61 0.92 10.66
N THR A 155 5.30 1.13 10.52
CA THR A 155 4.72 2.13 9.60
C THR A 155 3.80 3.08 10.33
N PHE A 156 3.55 4.22 9.72
CA PHE A 156 2.57 5.19 10.18
C PHE A 156 1.25 5.02 9.42
N GLN A 157 0.13 5.09 10.13
CA GLN A 157 -1.22 5.02 9.57
C GLN A 157 -2.01 6.25 9.97
N ALA A 158 -2.81 6.81 9.05
CA ALA A 158 -3.65 7.97 9.36
C ALA A 158 -4.63 7.61 10.50
N ALA A 159 -4.67 8.47 11.52
CA ALA A 159 -5.51 8.31 12.71
C ALA A 159 -6.73 9.24 12.64
N GLY A 160 -7.43 9.24 11.53
CA GLY A 160 -8.61 10.07 11.28
C GLY A 160 -8.44 11.02 10.09
N ASP A 161 -9.48 11.82 9.85
CA ASP A 161 -9.52 12.80 8.78
C ASP A 161 -8.66 14.05 9.07
N PRO A 162 -8.16 14.73 8.04
CA PRO A 162 -7.42 15.98 8.21
C PRO A 162 -8.27 17.07 8.85
N VAL A 163 -7.76 17.69 9.91
CA VAL A 163 -8.40 18.80 10.62
C VAL A 163 -8.00 20.13 9.98
N ALA A 164 -8.97 20.98 9.68
CA ALA A 164 -8.70 22.34 9.16
C ALA A 164 -8.06 23.22 10.25
N VAL A 165 -7.04 23.98 9.85
CA VAL A 165 -6.44 25.01 10.71
C VAL A 165 -7.35 26.24 10.73
N GLY A 166 -7.64 26.77 11.91
CA GLY A 166 -8.45 27.94 12.09
C GLY A 166 -7.83 29.23 11.51
N SER A 167 -8.61 30.27 11.35
CA SER A 167 -8.15 31.56 10.81
C SER A 167 -7.08 32.25 11.67
N ASN A 168 -7.01 31.90 12.94
CA ASN A 168 -5.98 32.33 13.89
C ASN A 168 -4.74 31.43 13.91
N GLY A 169 -4.69 30.43 13.05
CA GLY A 169 -3.63 29.42 13.00
C GLY A 169 -3.80 28.24 13.96
N ALA A 170 -4.76 28.29 14.89
CA ALA A 170 -4.94 27.21 15.87
C ALA A 170 -5.57 25.96 15.24
N TYR A 171 -5.19 24.78 15.75
CA TYR A 171 -5.78 23.49 15.39
C TYR A 171 -5.81 22.55 16.60
N SER A 172 -6.71 21.55 16.57
CA SER A 172 -6.73 20.46 17.54
C SER A 172 -7.19 19.18 16.83
N ILE A 173 -6.39 18.13 16.92
CA ILE A 173 -6.72 16.79 16.43
C ILE A 173 -7.17 15.98 17.64
N ARG A 174 -8.42 15.56 17.64
CA ARG A 174 -9.08 14.86 18.74
C ARG A 174 -9.27 13.36 18.42
N HIS A 175 -9.86 12.64 19.36
CA HIS A 175 -10.19 11.22 19.28
C HIS A 175 -8.97 10.32 19.01
N LEU A 176 -7.81 10.69 19.56
CA LEU A 176 -6.60 9.91 19.45
C LEU A 176 -6.50 8.90 20.59
N ASN A 177 -6.09 7.69 20.27
CA ASN A 177 -5.68 6.69 21.27
C ASN A 177 -4.30 7.02 21.83
N ALA A 178 -3.96 6.48 22.98
CA ALA A 178 -2.58 6.55 23.46
C ALA A 178 -1.61 5.89 22.45
N GLY A 179 -0.47 6.53 22.19
CA GLY A 179 0.50 6.04 21.21
C GLY A 179 1.51 7.08 20.76
N ALA A 180 2.36 6.67 19.84
CA ALA A 180 3.33 7.56 19.19
C ALA A 180 2.79 8.02 17.83
N TYR A 181 2.81 9.33 17.62
CA TYR A 181 2.24 9.95 16.42
C TYR A 181 3.26 10.80 15.68
N ALA A 182 3.04 10.96 14.37
CA ALA A 182 3.57 12.06 13.58
C ALA A 182 2.41 12.96 13.14
N VAL A 183 2.64 14.27 13.03
CA VAL A 183 1.66 15.22 12.51
C VAL A 183 2.17 15.82 11.21
N ARG A 184 1.35 15.72 10.16
CA ARG A 184 1.57 16.31 8.85
C ARG A 184 0.72 17.57 8.70
N PHE A 185 1.32 18.59 8.13
CA PHE A 185 0.66 19.82 7.74
C PHE A 185 0.72 19.98 6.23
N ASP A 186 -0.42 20.18 5.59
CA ASP A 186 -0.54 20.38 4.15
C ASP A 186 -1.67 21.35 3.79
N GLY A 187 -1.76 21.75 2.51
CA GLY A 187 -2.83 22.58 2.00
C GLY A 187 -4.01 21.79 1.44
N ALA A 188 -5.12 22.48 1.20
CA ALA A 188 -6.30 21.89 0.54
C ALA A 188 -6.11 21.79 -0.98
N GLY A 189 -5.06 21.13 -1.44
CA GLY A 189 -4.73 20.94 -2.85
C GLY A 189 -3.25 20.72 -3.05
N LEU A 190 -2.85 20.18 -4.20
CA LEU A 190 -1.46 19.79 -4.44
C LEU A 190 -0.47 20.96 -4.55
N ASN A 191 -0.95 22.20 -4.75
CA ASN A 191 -0.10 23.33 -5.11
C ASN A 191 -0.17 24.51 -4.14
N ALA A 192 -0.86 24.38 -3.00
CA ALA A 192 -1.06 25.49 -2.09
C ALA A 192 0.05 25.61 -1.04
N LEU A 193 0.44 24.52 -0.44
CA LEU A 193 1.46 24.46 0.62
C LEU A 193 2.31 23.20 0.45
N SER A 194 3.60 23.32 0.71
CA SER A 194 4.47 22.13 0.76
C SER A 194 4.10 21.29 1.97
N PRO A 195 3.75 20.00 1.82
CA PRO A 195 3.52 19.14 2.97
C PRO A 195 4.77 19.05 3.84
N VAL A 196 4.63 19.27 5.14
CA VAL A 196 5.71 19.16 6.13
C VAL A 196 5.23 18.36 7.33
N TYR A 197 6.15 17.69 8.01
CA TYR A 197 5.87 17.02 9.27
C TYR A 197 6.42 17.84 10.43
N TRP A 198 5.78 17.75 11.57
CA TRP A 198 6.26 18.36 12.80
C TRP A 198 7.65 17.83 13.13
N SER A 199 8.48 18.64 13.77
CA SER A 199 9.90 18.47 14.01
C SER A 199 10.77 19.10 12.92
N ASN A 200 11.14 20.35 13.15
CA ASN A 200 12.05 21.13 12.30
C ASN A 200 11.74 21.09 10.79
N GLY A 201 10.44 20.87 10.43
CA GLY A 201 10.00 20.78 9.04
C GLY A 201 10.48 19.50 8.35
N ALA A 202 10.50 18.36 9.07
CA ALA A 202 10.88 17.07 8.48
C ALA A 202 10.18 16.85 7.12
N PRO A 203 10.92 16.57 6.05
CA PRO A 203 10.35 16.48 4.72
C PRO A 203 9.56 15.19 4.50
N LEU A 204 9.73 14.19 5.34
CA LEU A 204 9.18 12.86 5.15
C LEU A 204 8.62 12.31 6.45
N LEU A 205 7.55 11.51 6.34
CA LEU A 205 6.89 10.88 7.49
C LEU A 205 7.85 10.03 8.33
N GLN A 206 8.73 9.28 7.68
CA GLN A 206 9.71 8.40 8.34
C GLN A 206 10.81 9.16 9.10
N LEU A 207 10.96 10.46 8.83
CA LEU A 207 11.91 11.35 9.48
C LEU A 207 11.22 12.25 10.51
N ALA A 208 9.89 12.17 10.65
CA ALA A 208 9.14 12.94 11.63
C ALA A 208 9.50 12.51 13.06
N GLU A 209 9.53 13.48 13.96
CA GLU A 209 9.70 13.20 15.37
C GLU A 209 8.42 12.61 15.96
N GLY A 210 8.57 11.61 16.83
CA GLY A 210 7.44 10.97 17.49
C GLY A 210 6.82 11.87 18.56
N ILE A 211 5.50 12.05 18.49
CA ILE A 211 4.69 12.77 19.47
C ILE A 211 4.00 11.74 20.35
N ALA A 212 4.30 11.68 21.62
CA ALA A 212 3.61 10.81 22.55
C ALA A 212 2.25 11.39 22.95
N VAL A 213 1.19 10.66 22.68
CA VAL A 213 -0.18 10.97 23.12
C VAL A 213 -0.56 10.04 24.24
N ASN A 214 -1.10 10.58 25.33
CA ASN A 214 -1.60 9.84 26.46
C ASN A 214 -3.13 9.90 26.52
N GLU A 215 -3.73 8.84 27.04
CA GLU A 215 -5.18 8.75 27.27
C GLU A 215 -5.67 9.90 28.16
N GLY A 216 -6.77 10.54 27.77
CA GLY A 216 -7.41 11.63 28.51
C GLY A 216 -6.62 12.95 28.53
N GLN A 217 -5.55 13.11 27.73
CA GLN A 217 -4.69 14.28 27.78
C GLN A 217 -4.54 14.98 26.43
N ASP A 218 -4.46 16.32 26.46
CA ASP A 218 -4.00 17.09 25.30
C ASP A 218 -2.46 17.16 25.28
N THR A 219 -1.88 17.03 24.10
CA THR A 219 -0.46 17.25 23.83
C THR A 219 -0.31 18.57 23.09
N PRO A 220 -0.12 19.69 23.79
CA PRO A 220 -0.06 21.02 23.19
C PRO A 220 1.32 21.37 22.65
N GLY A 221 1.42 22.48 21.92
CA GLY A 221 2.69 23.06 21.47
C GLY A 221 3.27 22.37 20.23
N ILE A 222 2.46 21.64 19.49
CA ILE A 222 2.86 21.04 18.21
C ILE A 222 2.71 22.11 17.12
N ASP A 223 3.59 23.12 17.17
CA ASP A 223 3.56 24.29 16.31
C ASP A 223 4.37 24.06 15.03
N GLN A 224 3.91 24.59 13.89
CA GLN A 224 4.59 24.40 12.60
C GLN A 224 4.53 25.64 11.72
N LEU A 225 5.66 25.99 11.11
CA LEU A 225 5.73 26.91 9.98
C LEU A 225 5.45 26.14 8.68
N VAL A 226 4.46 26.61 7.91
CA VAL A 226 4.17 26.09 6.58
C VAL A 226 4.63 27.09 5.51
N VAL A 227 5.21 26.55 4.43
CA VAL A 227 5.80 27.32 3.35
C VAL A 227 5.03 27.09 2.04
N PRO A 228 5.09 28.01 1.07
CA PRO A 228 4.58 27.76 -0.27
C PRO A 228 5.27 26.54 -0.86
N GLY A 229 4.53 25.71 -1.57
CA GLY A 229 5.11 24.53 -2.23
C GLY A 229 4.35 24.15 -3.49
N ALA A 230 5.07 23.59 -4.43
CA ALA A 230 4.52 23.00 -5.64
C ALA A 230 4.90 21.54 -5.70
N LEU A 231 3.97 20.70 -6.20
CA LEU A 231 4.24 19.32 -6.57
C LEU A 231 5.35 19.29 -7.63
N GLN A 232 6.39 18.50 -7.38
CA GLN A 232 7.51 18.37 -8.31
C GLN A 232 7.43 17.06 -9.08
N THR A 233 7.73 17.13 -10.38
CA THR A 233 7.95 15.94 -11.20
C THR A 233 9.45 15.79 -11.47
N VAL A 234 9.98 14.59 -11.25
CA VAL A 234 11.38 14.25 -11.46
C VAL A 234 11.48 13.04 -12.37
N ARG A 235 12.15 13.19 -13.50
CA ARG A 235 12.31 12.10 -14.45
C ARG A 235 13.56 11.29 -14.13
N MET A 236 13.41 9.94 -14.15
CA MET A 236 14.50 8.98 -14.10
C MET A 236 14.54 8.23 -15.42
N GLU A 237 15.53 8.53 -16.25
CA GLU A 237 15.63 8.03 -17.61
C GLU A 237 17.06 7.71 -18.00
N GLY A 238 17.21 6.83 -19.00
CA GLY A 238 18.44 6.55 -19.71
C GLY A 238 18.16 6.35 -21.19
N GLY A 239 19.19 6.19 -21.98
CA GLY A 239 19.08 5.96 -23.43
C GLY A 239 18.33 4.67 -23.80
N ASP A 240 18.25 3.73 -22.88
CA ASP A 240 17.49 2.49 -22.98
C ASP A 240 17.05 2.00 -21.58
N ARG A 241 16.35 0.87 -21.54
CA ARG A 241 15.87 0.25 -20.27
C ARG A 241 16.95 -0.11 -19.27
N PHE A 242 18.15 -0.41 -19.79
CA PHE A 242 19.29 -0.78 -18.95
C PHE A 242 19.89 0.47 -18.30
N ALA A 243 20.05 1.53 -19.07
CA ALA A 243 20.48 2.83 -18.57
C ALA A 243 19.43 3.49 -17.66
N THR A 244 18.12 3.29 -17.92
CA THR A 244 17.05 3.73 -16.99
C THR A 244 17.19 3.01 -15.65
N ALA A 245 17.43 1.69 -15.64
CA ALA A 245 17.64 0.95 -14.39
C ALA A 245 18.89 1.44 -13.63
N VAL A 246 19.94 1.84 -14.34
CA VAL A 246 21.13 2.47 -13.75
C VAL A 246 20.77 3.82 -13.12
N ALA A 247 20.07 4.70 -13.83
CA ALA A 247 19.66 6.00 -13.30
C ALA A 247 18.79 5.88 -12.04
N ILE A 248 17.93 4.87 -11.97
CA ILE A 248 17.14 4.54 -10.78
C ILE A 248 18.04 4.05 -9.65
N SER A 249 19.02 3.19 -9.95
CA SER A 249 19.99 2.67 -8.98
C SER A 249 20.86 3.78 -8.38
N GLU A 250 21.37 4.68 -9.21
CA GLU A 250 22.17 5.85 -8.79
C GLU A 250 21.39 6.77 -7.85
N ARG A 251 20.08 6.93 -8.11
CA ARG A 251 19.20 7.74 -7.25
C ARG A 251 18.88 7.04 -5.91
N LEU A 252 18.76 5.71 -5.93
CA LEU A 252 18.51 4.89 -4.74
C LEU A 252 19.77 4.74 -3.88
N VAL A 253 20.93 4.68 -4.51
CA VAL A 253 22.25 4.51 -3.89
C VAL A 253 23.23 5.53 -4.50
N PRO A 254 23.07 6.84 -4.22
CA PRO A 254 23.92 7.88 -4.80
C PRO A 254 25.37 7.76 -4.32
N ASP A 255 25.60 7.29 -3.11
CA ASP A 255 26.92 6.97 -2.59
C ASP A 255 26.98 5.50 -2.13
N ALA A 256 27.71 4.68 -2.87
CA ALA A 256 27.94 3.29 -2.52
C ALA A 256 29.10 3.10 -1.51
N GLY A 257 29.92 4.10 -1.29
CA GLY A 257 31.00 4.06 -0.30
C GLY A 257 31.90 2.82 -0.42
N VAL A 258 31.91 2.00 0.64
CA VAL A 258 32.64 0.73 0.70
C VAL A 258 31.94 -0.42 -0.05
N GLY A 259 30.74 -0.20 -0.53
CA GLY A 259 29.90 -1.17 -1.26
C GLY A 259 28.53 -1.34 -0.64
N ILE A 260 27.70 -2.15 -1.32
CA ILE A 260 26.36 -2.53 -0.85
C ILE A 260 26.32 -4.03 -0.51
N ASP A 261 25.41 -4.42 0.38
CA ASP A 261 25.29 -5.84 0.75
C ASP A 261 24.77 -6.68 -0.41
N THR A 262 23.72 -6.22 -1.07
CA THR A 262 22.99 -7.01 -2.06
C THR A 262 22.67 -6.21 -3.31
N LEU A 263 22.81 -6.87 -4.47
CA LEU A 263 22.37 -6.40 -5.77
C LEU A 263 21.49 -7.48 -6.44
N TRP A 264 20.37 -7.10 -7.03
CA TRP A 264 19.53 -7.98 -7.83
C TRP A 264 19.72 -7.72 -9.32
N ILE A 265 19.77 -8.82 -10.09
CA ILE A 265 19.93 -8.79 -11.55
C ILE A 265 18.81 -9.62 -12.18
N ALA A 266 18.16 -9.06 -13.20
CA ALA A 266 17.17 -9.77 -14.00
C ALA A 266 17.33 -9.49 -15.49
N ASN A 267 16.75 -10.32 -16.36
CA ASN A 267 16.74 -10.08 -17.79
C ASN A 267 15.74 -8.97 -18.14
N GLY A 268 16.23 -7.88 -18.75
CA GLY A 268 15.39 -6.73 -19.15
C GLY A 268 14.58 -6.93 -20.43
N LEU A 269 14.75 -8.05 -21.14
CA LEU A 269 13.98 -8.38 -22.35
C LEU A 269 12.76 -9.26 -22.05
N GLY A 270 12.66 -9.78 -20.82
CA GLY A 270 11.51 -10.52 -20.30
C GLY A 270 11.09 -9.99 -18.95
N PHE A 271 9.82 -10.17 -18.59
CA PHE A 271 9.26 -9.62 -17.36
C PHE A 271 9.15 -10.61 -16.19
N PRO A 272 8.95 -11.95 -16.39
CA PRO A 272 8.44 -12.80 -15.32
C PRO A 272 9.34 -12.84 -14.08
N ASP A 273 10.63 -13.07 -14.28
CA ASP A 273 11.56 -13.25 -13.17
C ASP A 273 11.79 -11.94 -12.41
N ALA A 274 11.80 -10.81 -13.14
CA ALA A 274 11.96 -9.47 -12.55
C ALA A 274 10.74 -9.04 -11.70
N LEU A 275 9.52 -9.52 -12.01
CA LEU A 275 8.31 -9.20 -11.22
C LEU A 275 8.39 -9.72 -9.79
N SER A 276 8.99 -10.87 -9.55
CA SER A 276 9.22 -11.41 -8.21
C SER A 276 10.53 -10.87 -7.60
N ALA A 277 11.53 -10.57 -8.44
CA ALA A 277 12.80 -10.00 -7.99
C ALA A 277 12.65 -8.56 -7.46
N GLY A 278 11.70 -7.77 -7.97
CA GLY A 278 11.44 -6.40 -7.51
C GLY A 278 11.12 -6.31 -6.01
N PRO A 279 10.06 -6.96 -5.52
CA PRO A 279 9.76 -7.02 -4.09
C PRO A 279 10.86 -7.68 -3.25
N ALA A 280 11.57 -8.67 -3.80
CA ALA A 280 12.71 -9.30 -3.13
C ALA A 280 13.89 -8.32 -3.00
N ALA A 281 14.19 -7.53 -4.02
CA ALA A 281 15.18 -6.46 -3.95
C ALA A 281 14.76 -5.40 -2.93
N ALA A 282 13.49 -4.97 -2.97
CA ALA A 282 12.93 -4.00 -2.05
C ALA A 282 13.04 -4.46 -0.59
N SER A 283 12.78 -5.75 -0.28
CA SER A 283 12.91 -6.30 1.08
C SER A 283 14.32 -6.21 1.65
N GLN A 284 15.31 -6.12 0.78
CA GLN A 284 16.72 -6.00 1.17
C GLN A 284 17.27 -4.57 0.97
N GLY A 285 16.40 -3.61 0.62
CA GLY A 285 16.80 -2.24 0.28
C GLY A 285 17.79 -2.18 -0.88
N ALA A 286 17.73 -3.15 -1.78
CA ALA A 286 18.70 -3.37 -2.85
C ALA A 286 18.20 -2.82 -4.19
N PRO A 287 19.08 -2.29 -5.06
CA PRO A 287 18.71 -1.98 -6.43
C PRO A 287 18.48 -3.25 -7.25
N LEU A 288 17.64 -3.12 -8.30
CA LEU A 288 17.42 -4.13 -9.33
C LEU A 288 17.95 -3.58 -10.66
N LEU A 289 18.99 -4.21 -11.19
CA LEU A 289 19.55 -3.87 -12.51
C LEU A 289 19.11 -4.88 -13.56
N LEU A 290 19.02 -4.41 -14.80
CA LEU A 290 18.57 -5.20 -15.94
C LEU A 290 19.75 -5.52 -16.86
N ILE A 291 19.77 -6.74 -17.39
CA ILE A 291 20.78 -7.19 -18.36
C ILE A 291 20.12 -7.94 -19.53
N THR A 292 20.90 -8.32 -20.54
CA THR A 292 20.45 -9.26 -21.58
C THR A 292 20.83 -10.70 -21.22
N GLN A 293 20.33 -11.67 -21.95
CA GLN A 293 20.70 -13.08 -21.74
C GLN A 293 22.21 -13.33 -21.85
N ASN A 294 22.86 -12.70 -22.83
CA ASN A 294 24.23 -13.02 -23.23
C ASN A 294 25.23 -11.91 -22.99
N GLN A 295 24.79 -10.79 -22.40
CA GLN A 295 25.66 -9.61 -22.22
C GLN A 295 25.23 -8.77 -21.02
N ILE A 296 26.20 -8.24 -20.29
CA ILE A 296 26.03 -7.15 -19.34
C ILE A 296 26.25 -5.84 -20.13
N PRO A 297 25.24 -4.97 -20.32
CA PRO A 297 25.44 -3.68 -20.98
C PRO A 297 26.51 -2.85 -20.27
N SER A 298 27.27 -2.04 -21.00
CA SER A 298 28.40 -1.29 -20.44
C SER A 298 28.01 -0.34 -19.30
N SER A 299 26.86 0.34 -19.42
CA SER A 299 26.32 1.18 -18.34
C SER A 299 26.06 0.38 -17.06
N VAL A 300 25.48 -0.82 -17.19
CA VAL A 300 25.19 -1.71 -16.06
C VAL A 300 26.48 -2.26 -15.45
N LEU A 301 27.47 -2.61 -16.28
CA LEU A 301 28.77 -3.07 -15.78
C LEU A 301 29.45 -1.98 -14.94
N THR A 302 29.44 -0.74 -15.42
CA THR A 302 29.97 0.41 -14.68
C THR A 302 29.27 0.61 -13.35
N GLU A 303 27.94 0.48 -13.34
CA GLU A 303 27.14 0.61 -12.13
C GLU A 303 27.43 -0.52 -11.12
N ILE A 304 27.53 -1.77 -11.56
CA ILE A 304 27.91 -2.89 -10.69
C ILE A 304 29.28 -2.64 -10.05
N GLN A 305 30.25 -2.13 -10.83
CA GLN A 305 31.59 -1.77 -10.33
C GLN A 305 31.57 -0.60 -9.35
N ARG A 306 30.65 0.37 -9.53
CA ARG A 306 30.43 1.48 -8.58
C ARG A 306 29.80 0.96 -7.28
N LEU A 307 28.80 0.10 -7.38
CA LEU A 307 28.06 -0.45 -6.24
C LEU A 307 28.89 -1.43 -5.40
N LYS A 308 29.87 -2.13 -5.96
CA LYS A 308 30.73 -3.12 -5.28
C LYS A 308 29.93 -4.08 -4.39
N PRO A 309 28.92 -4.81 -4.91
CA PRO A 309 28.04 -5.63 -4.10
C PRO A 309 28.79 -6.78 -3.40
N ASN A 310 28.44 -7.07 -2.15
CA ASN A 310 28.91 -8.27 -1.47
C ASN A 310 28.29 -9.50 -2.15
N GLN A 311 26.97 -9.47 -2.37
CA GLN A 311 26.23 -10.57 -2.98
C GLN A 311 25.43 -10.10 -4.20
N ILE A 312 25.37 -10.92 -5.24
CA ILE A 312 24.55 -10.68 -6.44
C ILE A 312 23.52 -11.82 -6.57
N TYR A 313 22.22 -11.49 -6.51
CA TYR A 313 21.15 -12.43 -6.87
C TYR A 313 20.79 -12.29 -8.34
N VAL A 314 20.77 -13.42 -9.05
CA VAL A 314 20.43 -13.48 -10.47
C VAL A 314 19.12 -14.20 -10.64
N ALA A 315 18.06 -13.46 -11.01
CA ALA A 315 16.73 -14.00 -11.25
C ALA A 315 16.65 -14.63 -12.65
N GLY A 316 16.37 -15.92 -12.69
CA GLY A 316 16.20 -16.71 -13.93
C GLY A 316 17.26 -17.77 -14.18
N GLY A 317 16.85 -18.81 -14.90
CA GLY A 317 17.70 -19.92 -15.32
C GLY A 317 18.67 -19.57 -16.45
N GLU A 318 19.45 -20.55 -16.94
CA GLU A 318 20.46 -20.34 -17.99
C GLU A 318 19.85 -19.89 -19.33
N GLY A 319 18.60 -20.27 -19.62
CA GLY A 319 17.86 -19.79 -20.78
C GLY A 319 17.51 -18.30 -20.74
N VAL A 320 17.63 -17.66 -19.57
CA VAL A 320 17.31 -16.23 -19.31
C VAL A 320 18.56 -15.40 -19.07
N VAL A 321 19.54 -15.94 -18.33
CA VAL A 321 20.88 -15.38 -18.10
C VAL A 321 21.90 -16.49 -18.31
N SER A 322 22.70 -16.41 -19.37
CA SER A 322 23.63 -17.47 -19.75
C SER A 322 24.67 -17.78 -18.65
N ALA A 323 25.24 -18.99 -18.70
CA ALA A 323 26.30 -19.38 -17.77
C ALA A 323 27.53 -18.45 -17.84
N ALA A 324 27.86 -17.96 -19.05
CA ALA A 324 28.96 -17.01 -19.25
C ALA A 324 28.72 -15.67 -18.54
N VAL A 325 27.51 -15.09 -18.67
CA VAL A 325 27.12 -13.86 -17.98
C VAL A 325 27.08 -14.08 -16.47
N PHE A 326 26.55 -15.20 -16.01
CA PHE A 326 26.56 -15.55 -14.59
C PHE A 326 27.98 -15.62 -14.02
N GLY A 327 28.92 -16.24 -14.78
CA GLY A 327 30.33 -16.27 -14.39
C GLY A 327 30.95 -14.88 -14.25
N GLN A 328 30.61 -13.93 -15.15
CA GLN A 328 31.04 -12.52 -15.06
C GLN A 328 30.45 -11.84 -13.81
N LEU A 329 29.15 -12.03 -13.54
CA LEU A 329 28.49 -11.48 -12.35
C LEU A 329 29.11 -12.03 -11.07
N ASN A 330 29.43 -13.33 -11.04
CA ASN A 330 30.08 -13.95 -9.88
C ASN A 330 31.48 -13.37 -9.62
N ALA A 331 32.21 -12.99 -10.67
CA ALA A 331 33.52 -12.34 -10.54
C ALA A 331 33.43 -10.86 -10.09
N LEU A 332 32.26 -10.22 -10.24
CA LEU A 332 32.00 -8.84 -9.82
C LEU A 332 31.48 -8.75 -8.37
N ALA A 333 30.92 -9.83 -7.84
CA ALA A 333 30.50 -9.90 -6.44
C ALA A 333 31.72 -10.11 -5.53
N LYS A 334 31.77 -9.46 -4.36
CA LYS A 334 32.85 -9.71 -3.39
C LYS A 334 32.81 -11.12 -2.81
N ASP A 335 31.61 -11.61 -2.47
CA ASP A 335 31.45 -12.94 -1.92
C ASP A 335 31.05 -13.93 -3.01
N ARG A 336 29.87 -13.77 -3.60
CA ARG A 336 29.35 -14.68 -4.63
C ARG A 336 28.13 -14.11 -5.38
N ALA A 337 27.86 -14.69 -6.55
CA ALA A 337 26.55 -14.60 -7.17
C ALA A 337 25.72 -15.86 -6.87
N ILE A 338 24.41 -15.69 -6.70
CA ILE A 338 23.44 -16.76 -6.47
C ILE A 338 22.41 -16.74 -7.58
N ARG A 339 22.27 -17.85 -8.29
CA ARG A 339 21.24 -18.01 -9.32
C ARG A 339 19.94 -18.55 -8.70
N LEU A 340 18.83 -17.84 -8.96
CA LEU A 340 17.49 -18.25 -8.60
C LEU A 340 16.69 -18.48 -9.88
N GLY A 341 16.71 -19.71 -10.37
CA GLY A 341 16.09 -20.09 -11.65
C GLY A 341 15.51 -21.49 -11.59
N GLY A 342 14.20 -21.60 -11.83
CA GLY A 342 13.44 -22.83 -11.91
C GLY A 342 13.18 -23.26 -13.36
N ALA A 343 12.47 -24.37 -13.56
CA ALA A 343 12.09 -24.89 -14.86
C ALA A 343 11.08 -23.97 -15.61
N ASN A 344 10.39 -23.12 -14.89
CA ASN A 344 9.46 -22.13 -15.44
C ASN A 344 9.33 -20.91 -14.51
N ARG A 345 8.61 -19.87 -14.97
CA ARG A 345 8.43 -18.62 -14.24
C ARG A 345 7.78 -18.77 -12.85
N TYR A 346 6.91 -19.74 -12.67
CA TYR A 346 6.24 -19.99 -11.39
C TYR A 346 7.21 -20.59 -10.38
N GLU A 347 8.04 -21.52 -10.79
CA GLU A 347 9.09 -22.10 -9.96
C GLU A 347 10.20 -21.07 -9.66
N THR A 348 10.63 -20.29 -10.66
CA THR A 348 11.57 -19.17 -10.45
C THR A 348 11.02 -18.18 -9.41
N SER A 349 9.75 -17.79 -9.53
CA SER A 349 9.08 -16.89 -8.58
C SER A 349 9.12 -17.47 -7.16
N ARG A 350 8.78 -18.75 -6.98
CA ARG A 350 8.83 -19.41 -5.66
C ARG A 350 10.25 -19.48 -5.08
N LEU A 351 11.26 -19.75 -5.91
CA LEU A 351 12.67 -19.78 -5.47
C LEU A 351 13.13 -18.40 -5.01
N ILE A 352 12.82 -17.35 -5.77
CA ILE A 352 13.12 -15.95 -5.41
C ILE A 352 12.48 -15.60 -4.06
N VAL A 353 11.20 -15.88 -3.92
CA VAL A 353 10.44 -15.58 -2.70
C VAL A 353 10.94 -16.40 -1.51
N SER A 354 11.18 -17.70 -1.70
CA SER A 354 11.70 -18.57 -0.66
C SER A 354 13.08 -18.12 -0.16
N GLU A 355 13.95 -17.63 -1.05
CA GLU A 355 15.27 -17.12 -0.67
C GLU A 355 15.17 -15.76 0.03
N ALA A 356 14.44 -14.80 -0.55
CA ALA A 356 14.40 -13.43 -0.05
C ALA A 356 13.65 -13.30 1.29
N PHE A 357 12.66 -14.17 1.55
CA PHE A 357 11.80 -14.11 2.74
C PHE A 357 12.01 -15.28 3.70
N ARG A 358 13.09 -16.05 3.51
CA ARG A 358 13.41 -17.24 4.31
C ARG A 358 13.44 -16.97 5.82
N ASP A 359 14.09 -15.88 6.22
CA ASP A 359 14.40 -15.58 7.61
C ASP A 359 13.25 -14.83 8.32
N TYR A 360 12.38 -14.16 7.56
CA TYR A 360 11.32 -13.29 8.11
C TYR A 360 9.92 -13.86 7.93
N GLY A 361 9.73 -14.76 6.97
CA GLY A 361 8.41 -15.16 6.51
C GLY A 361 7.69 -14.02 5.75
N ALA A 362 6.41 -14.21 5.48
CA ALA A 362 5.56 -13.18 4.86
C ALA A 362 4.10 -13.39 5.28
N TRP A 363 3.64 -12.56 6.21
CA TRP A 363 2.23 -12.58 6.63
C TRP A 363 1.27 -12.34 5.46
N THR A 364 1.62 -11.39 4.58
CA THR A 364 0.87 -11.05 3.38
C THR A 364 1.66 -11.46 2.13
N VAL A 365 0.98 -12.10 1.18
CA VAL A 365 1.52 -12.45 -0.14
C VAL A 365 0.59 -11.90 -1.21
N THR A 366 1.13 -11.28 -2.25
CA THR A 366 0.34 -10.91 -3.42
C THR A 366 0.55 -11.91 -4.54
N PHE A 367 -0.55 -12.48 -5.05
CA PHE A 367 -0.55 -13.31 -6.24
C PHE A 367 -0.85 -12.48 -7.49
N ALA A 368 -0.06 -12.69 -8.53
CA ALA A 368 -0.27 -12.14 -9.85
C ALA A 368 -0.18 -13.23 -10.92
N ASP A 369 -0.90 -13.06 -12.02
CA ASP A 369 -0.84 -14.01 -13.14
C ASP A 369 0.51 -13.92 -13.86
N GLY A 370 1.24 -15.03 -13.90
CA GLY A 370 2.56 -15.08 -14.52
C GLY A 370 2.54 -15.01 -16.06
N ARG A 371 1.39 -15.05 -16.70
CA ARG A 371 1.25 -14.96 -18.17
C ARG A 371 1.33 -13.51 -18.67
N ASN A 372 1.08 -12.54 -17.80
CA ASN A 372 1.11 -11.11 -18.14
C ASN A 372 1.76 -10.30 -17.01
N TYR A 373 2.15 -9.05 -17.28
CA TYR A 373 2.93 -8.22 -16.33
C TYR A 373 2.16 -7.10 -15.63
N PRO A 374 1.09 -6.50 -16.20
CA PRO A 374 0.63 -5.20 -15.74
C PRO A 374 0.18 -5.18 -14.28
N ASP A 375 -0.58 -6.18 -13.87
CA ASP A 375 -1.14 -6.24 -12.51
C ASP A 375 -0.04 -6.49 -11.45
N ALA A 376 1.01 -7.23 -11.82
CA ALA A 376 2.16 -7.50 -10.95
C ALA A 376 3.06 -6.27 -10.73
N LEU A 377 3.14 -5.35 -11.71
CA LEU A 377 4.02 -4.16 -11.62
C LEU A 377 3.64 -3.23 -10.47
N ALA A 378 2.36 -2.90 -10.32
CA ALA A 378 1.88 -2.07 -9.21
C ALA A 378 1.80 -2.85 -7.89
N ALA A 379 1.58 -4.16 -7.97
CA ALA A 379 1.47 -5.03 -6.79
C ALA A 379 2.79 -5.15 -6.01
N GLY A 380 3.95 -5.10 -6.69
CA GLY A 380 5.27 -5.19 -6.06
C GLY A 380 5.49 -4.12 -4.99
N PRO A 381 5.47 -2.82 -5.34
CA PRO A 381 5.62 -1.75 -4.36
C PRO A 381 4.57 -1.77 -3.25
N ALA A 382 3.31 -2.07 -3.61
CA ALA A 382 2.22 -2.10 -2.64
C ALA A 382 2.40 -3.19 -1.57
N VAL A 383 2.77 -4.42 -1.98
CA VAL A 383 2.99 -5.51 -1.02
C VAL A 383 4.27 -5.32 -0.21
N SER A 384 5.28 -4.64 -0.77
CA SER A 384 6.52 -4.33 -0.05
C SER A 384 6.26 -3.47 1.20
N LYS A 385 5.24 -2.60 1.18
CA LYS A 385 4.81 -1.83 2.35
C LYS A 385 4.34 -2.74 3.51
N PHE A 386 3.86 -3.94 3.20
CA PHE A 386 3.43 -4.95 4.16
C PHE A 386 4.47 -6.06 4.34
N TYR A 387 5.71 -5.81 3.97
CA TYR A 387 6.82 -6.78 4.05
C TYR A 387 6.53 -8.09 3.32
N GLY A 388 5.80 -8.03 2.23
CA GLY A 388 5.34 -9.19 1.49
C GLY A 388 5.96 -9.32 0.08
N PRO A 389 5.97 -10.54 -0.48
CA PRO A 389 6.38 -10.81 -1.85
C PRO A 389 5.23 -10.76 -2.85
N VAL A 390 5.62 -10.68 -4.14
CA VAL A 390 4.78 -11.09 -5.26
C VAL A 390 5.15 -12.50 -5.67
N VAL A 391 4.16 -13.39 -5.70
CA VAL A 391 4.27 -14.77 -6.19
C VAL A 391 3.50 -14.90 -7.50
N LEU A 392 4.16 -15.35 -8.55
CA LEU A 392 3.52 -15.62 -9.83
C LEU A 392 2.78 -16.96 -9.79
N ILE A 393 1.55 -16.96 -10.27
CA ILE A 393 0.70 -18.15 -10.38
C ILE A 393 0.12 -18.28 -11.79
N ASP A 394 -0.36 -19.46 -12.14
CA ASP A 394 -1.27 -19.61 -13.27
C ASP A 394 -2.68 -19.21 -12.84
N GLY A 395 -3.07 -18.00 -13.20
CA GLY A 395 -4.37 -17.44 -12.82
C GLY A 395 -5.57 -18.21 -13.40
N SER A 396 -5.38 -19.04 -14.43
CA SER A 396 -6.44 -19.89 -15.01
C SER A 396 -6.68 -21.18 -14.22
N ALA A 397 -5.74 -21.54 -13.32
CA ALA A 397 -5.87 -22.72 -12.49
C ALA A 397 -7.12 -22.66 -11.60
N SER A 398 -7.63 -23.81 -11.18
CA SER A 398 -8.73 -23.89 -10.23
C SER A 398 -8.26 -24.02 -8.77
N THR A 399 -7.01 -24.42 -8.57
CA THR A 399 -6.40 -24.59 -7.24
C THR A 399 -4.92 -24.22 -7.30
N PRO A 400 -4.32 -23.71 -6.21
CA PRO A 400 -2.88 -23.54 -6.14
C PRO A 400 -2.19 -24.91 -6.19
N ASP A 401 -1.04 -24.99 -6.85
CA ASP A 401 -0.24 -26.22 -6.88
C ASP A 401 0.35 -26.55 -5.49
N ALA A 402 0.86 -27.78 -5.35
CA ALA A 402 1.40 -28.25 -4.07
C ALA A 402 2.61 -27.41 -3.61
N ALA A 403 3.47 -26.98 -4.54
CA ALA A 403 4.66 -26.20 -4.23
C ALA A 403 4.28 -24.78 -3.77
N THR A 404 3.24 -24.18 -4.35
CA THR A 404 2.71 -22.88 -3.89
C THR A 404 2.11 -23.00 -2.48
N ARG A 405 1.33 -24.04 -2.19
CA ARG A 405 0.82 -24.28 -0.82
C ARG A 405 1.95 -24.48 0.19
N GLN A 406 2.99 -25.22 -0.18
CA GLN A 406 4.16 -25.43 0.66
C GLN A 406 4.90 -24.11 0.93
N LEU A 407 5.06 -23.25 -0.10
CA LEU A 407 5.64 -21.91 0.07
C LEU A 407 4.83 -21.06 1.07
N LEU A 408 3.51 -20.97 0.90
CA LEU A 408 2.64 -20.21 1.81
C LEU A 408 2.76 -20.70 3.26
N SER A 409 2.79 -22.01 3.46
CA SER A 409 2.98 -22.60 4.79
C SER A 409 4.36 -22.29 5.36
N GLY A 410 5.42 -22.38 4.54
CA GLY A 410 6.79 -22.06 4.96
C GLY A 410 7.00 -20.60 5.33
N LEU A 411 6.30 -19.69 4.67
CA LEU A 411 6.32 -18.26 4.95
C LEU A 411 5.39 -17.84 6.11
N ASN A 412 4.61 -18.75 6.69
CA ASN A 412 3.56 -18.44 7.66
C ASN A 412 2.51 -17.44 7.14
N THR A 413 2.18 -17.52 5.85
CA THR A 413 1.24 -16.60 5.20
C THR A 413 -0.17 -16.79 5.74
N ALA A 414 -0.82 -15.69 6.06
CA ALA A 414 -2.21 -15.66 6.52
C ALA A 414 -3.12 -14.78 5.64
N SER A 415 -2.58 -13.77 4.97
CA SER A 415 -3.32 -12.89 4.07
C SER A 415 -2.80 -13.01 2.64
N ILE A 416 -3.73 -13.13 1.68
CA ILE A 416 -3.42 -13.19 0.25
C ILE A 416 -4.14 -12.07 -0.47
N THR A 417 -3.41 -11.30 -1.26
CA THR A 417 -3.98 -10.37 -2.23
C THR A 417 -3.91 -10.98 -3.62
N LEU A 418 -4.99 -10.89 -4.39
CA LEU A 418 -5.04 -11.27 -5.80
C LEU A 418 -5.00 -10.01 -6.64
N ALA A 419 -3.87 -9.73 -7.30
CA ALA A 419 -3.74 -8.61 -8.22
C ALA A 419 -4.29 -8.99 -9.60
N GLY A 420 -5.49 -8.49 -9.90
CA GLY A 420 -6.19 -8.73 -11.15
C GLY A 420 -7.62 -9.20 -11.00
N GLY A 421 -8.45 -8.88 -12.00
CA GLY A 421 -9.86 -9.26 -12.07
C GLY A 421 -10.07 -10.77 -12.29
N THR A 422 -11.33 -11.22 -12.28
CA THR A 422 -11.70 -12.64 -12.44
C THR A 422 -11.37 -13.23 -13.82
N GLY A 423 -11.18 -12.38 -14.82
CA GLY A 423 -10.69 -12.77 -16.14
C GLY A 423 -9.19 -13.11 -16.18
N VAL A 424 -8.44 -12.69 -15.16
CA VAL A 424 -7.00 -12.90 -15.04
C VAL A 424 -6.71 -14.00 -14.01
N ILE A 425 -7.30 -13.90 -12.81
CA ILE A 425 -7.21 -14.90 -11.74
C ILE A 425 -8.61 -15.44 -11.46
N SER A 426 -8.80 -16.74 -11.73
CA SER A 426 -10.12 -17.36 -11.70
C SER A 426 -10.78 -17.33 -10.32
N SER A 427 -12.11 -17.21 -10.27
CA SER A 427 -12.87 -17.28 -9.02
C SER A 427 -12.76 -18.67 -8.34
N LYS A 428 -12.48 -19.73 -9.11
CA LYS A 428 -12.26 -21.07 -8.54
C LYS A 428 -10.95 -21.13 -7.76
N LEU A 429 -9.89 -20.52 -8.30
CA LEU A 429 -8.61 -20.41 -7.61
C LEU A 429 -8.75 -19.59 -6.34
N GLU A 430 -9.47 -18.45 -6.38
CA GLU A 430 -9.76 -17.64 -5.21
C GLU A 430 -10.49 -18.43 -4.11
N GLN A 431 -11.55 -19.17 -4.47
CA GLN A 431 -12.28 -20.01 -3.52
C GLN A 431 -11.39 -21.08 -2.90
N SER A 432 -10.51 -21.71 -3.70
CA SER A 432 -9.55 -22.71 -3.21
C SER A 432 -8.53 -22.10 -2.25
N LEU A 433 -8.06 -20.87 -2.51
CA LEU A 433 -7.16 -20.16 -1.62
C LEU A 433 -7.84 -19.82 -0.29
N ARG A 434 -9.10 -19.35 -0.31
CA ARG A 434 -9.91 -19.12 0.90
C ARG A 434 -10.09 -20.38 1.75
N ALA A 435 -10.09 -21.56 1.12
CA ALA A 435 -10.21 -22.85 1.80
C ALA A 435 -8.85 -23.43 2.24
N THR A 436 -7.73 -22.77 1.93
CA THR A 436 -6.38 -23.24 2.29
C THR A 436 -6.14 -23.05 3.78
N ALA A 437 -5.67 -24.10 4.46
CA ALA A 437 -5.39 -24.05 5.89
C ALA A 437 -4.33 -22.98 6.21
N GLY A 438 -4.57 -22.19 7.24
CA GLY A 438 -3.71 -21.08 7.68
C GLY A 438 -3.99 -19.75 7.00
N ILE A 439 -4.71 -19.73 5.87
CA ILE A 439 -5.12 -18.48 5.21
C ILE A 439 -6.38 -17.95 5.92
N VAL A 440 -6.26 -16.76 6.43
CA VAL A 440 -7.36 -16.07 7.14
C VAL A 440 -8.07 -15.07 6.23
N GLU A 441 -7.38 -14.57 5.21
CA GLU A 441 -7.92 -13.54 4.33
C GLU A 441 -7.47 -13.73 2.89
N VAL A 442 -8.38 -13.52 1.95
CA VAL A 442 -8.09 -13.40 0.52
C VAL A 442 -8.82 -12.18 -0.03
N ILE A 443 -8.06 -11.16 -0.42
CA ILE A 443 -8.57 -9.92 -1.00
C ILE A 443 -8.30 -9.94 -2.50
N ARG A 444 -9.21 -9.35 -3.29
CA ARG A 444 -9.00 -9.14 -4.72
C ARG A 444 -8.91 -7.66 -5.02
N ASP A 445 -7.77 -7.24 -5.58
CA ASP A 445 -7.58 -5.93 -6.19
C ASP A 445 -7.64 -6.08 -7.72
N GLY A 446 -8.73 -5.68 -8.33
CA GLY A 446 -8.93 -5.81 -9.76
C GLY A 446 -9.74 -4.66 -10.33
N GLY A 447 -9.46 -4.31 -11.57
CA GLY A 447 -10.17 -3.32 -12.35
C GLY A 447 -10.49 -3.82 -13.76
N ALA A 448 -11.21 -3.03 -14.54
CA ALA A 448 -11.55 -3.35 -15.94
C ALA A 448 -10.30 -3.35 -16.86
N ASN A 449 -9.25 -2.69 -16.44
CA ASN A 449 -7.98 -2.58 -17.15
C ASN A 449 -6.81 -2.44 -16.15
N ARG A 450 -5.57 -2.46 -16.68
CA ARG A 450 -4.32 -2.37 -15.89
C ARG A 450 -4.19 -1.10 -15.05
N TYR A 451 -4.74 0.01 -15.50
CA TYR A 451 -4.71 1.29 -14.77
C TYR A 451 -5.62 1.22 -13.54
N GLU A 452 -6.80 0.69 -13.71
CA GLU A 452 -7.76 0.50 -12.61
C GLU A 452 -7.30 -0.57 -11.61
N THR A 453 -6.67 -1.67 -12.09
CA THR A 453 -6.05 -2.66 -11.18
C THR A 453 -4.93 -1.99 -10.35
N ALA A 454 -4.06 -1.19 -10.99
CA ALA A 454 -3.02 -0.44 -10.29
C ALA A 454 -3.62 0.54 -9.27
N ASN A 455 -4.72 1.21 -9.61
CA ASN A 455 -5.44 2.10 -8.69
C ASN A 455 -6.03 1.33 -7.49
N ALA A 456 -6.65 0.18 -7.71
CA ALA A 456 -7.21 -0.65 -6.64
C ALA A 456 -6.12 -1.11 -5.66
N VAL A 457 -5.00 -1.63 -6.18
CA VAL A 457 -3.85 -2.07 -5.39
C VAL A 457 -3.27 -0.92 -4.56
N ASN A 458 -3.00 0.23 -5.20
CA ASN A 458 -2.40 1.38 -4.53
C ASN A 458 -3.36 2.06 -3.56
N GLY A 459 -4.64 2.21 -3.93
CA GLY A 459 -5.67 2.83 -3.08
C GLY A 459 -5.90 2.05 -1.78
N ARG A 460 -5.78 0.72 -1.83
CA ARG A 460 -5.84 -0.11 -0.62
C ARG A 460 -4.56 -0.03 0.22
N ALA A 461 -3.39 0.01 -0.43
CA ALA A 461 -2.11 -0.03 0.27
C ALA A 461 -1.71 1.32 0.88
N PHE A 462 -2.12 2.44 0.29
CA PHE A 462 -1.63 3.77 0.64
C PHE A 462 -2.77 4.74 0.94
N ALA A 463 -2.90 5.17 2.18
CA ALA A 463 -3.79 6.27 2.57
C ALA A 463 -3.17 7.65 2.30
N SER A 464 -1.84 7.74 2.26
CA SER A 464 -1.06 8.92 1.88
C SER A 464 0.30 8.48 1.35
N ALA A 465 0.95 9.33 0.54
CA ALA A 465 2.30 9.04 0.05
C ALA A 465 3.03 10.36 -0.27
N ASP A 466 4.20 10.57 0.32
CA ASP A 466 5.04 11.74 -0.02
C ASP A 466 5.65 11.63 -1.43
N ILE A 467 5.82 10.41 -1.90
CA ILE A 467 6.40 10.09 -3.20
C ILE A 467 5.45 9.17 -3.96
N VAL A 468 5.32 9.43 -5.25
CA VAL A 468 4.59 8.59 -6.20
C VAL A 468 5.50 8.27 -7.39
N PHE A 469 5.44 7.06 -7.89
CA PHE A 469 6.10 6.67 -9.13
C PHE A 469 5.08 6.48 -10.25
N LEU A 470 5.38 7.00 -11.44
CA LEU A 470 4.60 6.79 -12.66
C LEU A 470 5.41 6.02 -13.68
N ALA A 471 4.83 4.97 -14.23
CA ALA A 471 5.40 4.19 -15.32
C ALA A 471 4.38 4.00 -16.44
N THR A 472 4.87 3.78 -17.66
CA THR A 472 3.95 3.47 -18.77
C THR A 472 3.27 2.12 -18.58
N GLY A 473 1.94 2.09 -18.77
CA GLY A 473 1.20 0.83 -18.82
C GLY A 473 1.41 0.04 -20.12
N ALA A 474 2.04 0.63 -21.14
CA ALA A 474 2.28 -0.02 -22.43
C ALA A 474 3.54 -0.91 -22.47
N GLY A 475 4.44 -0.78 -21.49
CA GLY A 475 5.67 -1.55 -21.35
C GLY A 475 5.94 -1.96 -19.91
N PHE A 476 6.97 -2.76 -19.69
CA PHE A 476 7.30 -3.27 -18.35
C PHE A 476 8.69 -2.84 -17.85
N ALA A 477 9.61 -2.52 -18.76
CA ALA A 477 11.02 -2.49 -18.43
C ALA A 477 11.41 -1.42 -17.38
N ASP A 478 10.94 -0.17 -17.56
CA ASP A 478 11.24 0.92 -16.63
C ASP A 478 10.50 0.71 -15.28
N ALA A 479 9.29 0.12 -15.35
CA ALA A 479 8.51 -0.23 -14.17
C ALA A 479 9.13 -1.36 -13.33
N LEU A 480 9.94 -2.26 -13.91
CA LEU A 480 10.58 -3.35 -13.16
C LEU A 480 11.62 -2.81 -12.17
N ALA A 481 12.59 -2.02 -12.65
CA ALA A 481 13.60 -1.40 -11.78
C ALA A 481 12.97 -0.33 -10.87
N GLY A 482 12.06 0.47 -11.42
CA GLY A 482 11.33 1.48 -10.65
C GLY A 482 10.43 0.88 -9.58
N GLY A 483 9.83 -0.28 -9.82
CA GLY A 483 9.03 -1.00 -8.83
C GLY A 483 9.87 -1.49 -7.64
N ALA A 484 11.10 -1.95 -7.88
CA ALA A 484 12.02 -2.28 -6.80
C ALA A 484 12.36 -1.05 -5.96
N ALA A 485 12.68 0.08 -6.60
CA ALA A 485 12.95 1.34 -5.89
C ALA A 485 11.72 1.85 -5.13
N ALA A 486 10.54 1.85 -5.76
CA ALA A 486 9.29 2.26 -5.13
C ALA A 486 8.96 1.39 -3.90
N GLY A 487 9.14 0.06 -4.01
CA GLY A 487 8.98 -0.86 -2.89
C GLY A 487 9.97 -0.60 -1.74
N THR A 488 11.22 -0.28 -2.07
CA THR A 488 12.25 0.04 -1.06
C THR A 488 11.89 1.29 -0.25
N VAL A 489 11.26 2.29 -0.88
CA VAL A 489 10.86 3.55 -0.21
C VAL A 489 9.38 3.57 0.17
N TRP A 490 8.68 2.44 0.08
CA TRP A 490 7.25 2.28 0.39
C TRP A 490 6.35 3.31 -0.28
N ALA A 491 6.58 3.52 -1.56
CA ALA A 491 5.82 4.45 -2.38
C ALA A 491 4.97 3.72 -3.42
N PRO A 492 3.76 4.22 -3.75
CA PRO A 492 2.93 3.65 -4.82
C PRO A 492 3.56 3.82 -6.19
N LEU A 493 3.36 2.84 -7.06
CA LEU A 493 3.67 2.91 -8.48
C LEU A 493 2.37 2.81 -9.28
N PHE A 494 2.04 3.87 -10.01
CA PHE A 494 0.89 3.91 -10.90
C PHE A 494 1.30 3.67 -12.35
N LEU A 495 0.42 2.98 -13.07
CA LEU A 495 0.52 2.86 -14.52
C LEU A 495 -0.24 3.99 -15.19
N VAL A 496 0.35 4.59 -16.21
CA VAL A 496 -0.26 5.68 -16.97
C VAL A 496 -0.11 5.46 -18.47
N GLN A 497 -0.85 6.20 -19.28
CA GLN A 497 -0.67 6.19 -20.73
C GLN A 497 0.56 7.02 -21.12
N LYS A 498 1.05 6.83 -22.34
CA LYS A 498 2.22 7.55 -22.84
C LYS A 498 2.08 9.08 -22.73
N ASP A 499 0.91 9.59 -23.05
CA ASP A 499 0.68 11.03 -23.25
C ASP A 499 -0.26 11.64 -22.21
N CYS A 500 -0.83 10.85 -21.29
CA CYS A 500 -1.76 11.34 -20.28
C CYS A 500 -1.92 10.38 -19.09
N ILE A 501 -2.41 10.92 -17.99
CA ILE A 501 -2.78 10.19 -16.77
C ILE A 501 -4.29 9.95 -16.78
N PRO A 502 -4.79 8.71 -16.63
CA PRO A 502 -6.23 8.48 -16.48
C PRO A 502 -6.82 9.30 -15.33
N GLN A 503 -8.05 9.83 -15.49
CA GLN A 503 -8.65 10.71 -14.46
C GLN A 503 -8.72 10.02 -13.09
N THR A 504 -9.18 8.77 -13.03
CA THR A 504 -9.26 8.01 -11.78
C THR A 504 -7.90 7.81 -11.09
N THR A 505 -6.83 7.68 -11.88
CA THR A 505 -5.45 7.62 -11.37
C THR A 505 -5.03 8.98 -10.82
N MET A 506 -5.34 10.08 -11.53
CA MET A 506 -5.04 11.43 -11.06
C MET A 506 -5.79 11.74 -9.75
N ASP A 507 -7.08 11.40 -9.67
CA ASP A 507 -7.88 11.62 -8.47
C ASP A 507 -7.28 10.89 -7.25
N LEU A 508 -6.80 9.66 -7.45
CA LEU A 508 -6.12 8.91 -6.39
C LEU A 508 -4.76 9.53 -6.03
N ILE A 509 -3.95 9.95 -7.00
CA ILE A 509 -2.69 10.67 -6.75
C ILE A 509 -2.96 11.93 -5.92
N VAL A 510 -3.98 12.70 -6.28
CA VAL A 510 -4.39 13.90 -5.53
C VAL A 510 -4.77 13.55 -4.08
N SER A 511 -5.49 12.46 -3.88
CA SER A 511 -5.89 12.01 -2.53
C SER A 511 -4.69 11.59 -1.66
N LEU A 512 -3.64 11.04 -2.28
CA LEU A 512 -2.40 10.66 -1.60
C LEU A 512 -1.53 11.86 -1.20
N ARG A 513 -1.72 13.02 -1.82
CA ARG A 513 -1.02 14.29 -1.55
C ARG A 513 0.52 14.18 -1.62
N PRO A 514 1.09 13.73 -2.74
CA PRO A 514 2.54 13.61 -2.88
C PRO A 514 3.23 14.98 -2.92
N LYS A 515 4.50 15.01 -2.56
CA LYS A 515 5.44 16.12 -2.77
C LYS A 515 6.18 15.97 -4.09
N VAL A 516 6.49 14.71 -4.43
CA VAL A 516 7.30 14.37 -5.58
C VAL A 516 6.63 13.24 -6.36
N ILE A 517 6.59 13.40 -7.67
CA ILE A 517 6.23 12.34 -8.62
C ILE A 517 7.47 11.98 -9.44
N PHE A 518 7.96 10.75 -9.30
CA PHE A 518 9.00 10.21 -10.14
C PHE A 518 8.42 9.61 -11.42
N LEU A 519 8.93 10.03 -12.57
CA LEU A 519 8.56 9.53 -13.89
C LEU A 519 9.63 8.53 -14.36
N LEU A 520 9.22 7.30 -14.62
CA LEU A 520 10.11 6.21 -15.02
C LEU A 520 10.17 6.09 -16.55
N GLY A 521 11.36 6.33 -17.09
CA GLY A 521 11.64 6.26 -18.53
C GLY A 521 11.61 7.58 -19.26
N GLY A 522 12.21 7.62 -20.45
CA GLY A 522 12.39 8.80 -21.27
C GLY A 522 11.10 9.33 -21.92
N ALA A 523 11.20 10.49 -22.56
CA ALA A 523 10.08 11.17 -23.25
C ALA A 523 9.44 10.32 -24.37
N GLY A 524 10.16 9.34 -24.90
CA GLY A 524 9.63 8.36 -25.85
C GLY A 524 8.61 7.39 -25.23
N VAL A 525 8.69 7.19 -23.92
CA VAL A 525 7.87 6.25 -23.14
C VAL A 525 6.76 7.00 -22.38
N LEU A 526 7.11 8.08 -21.69
CA LEU A 526 6.20 9.02 -21.04
C LEU A 526 6.50 10.42 -21.58
N SER A 527 5.58 10.98 -22.38
CA SER A 527 5.81 12.27 -23.04
C SER A 527 5.84 13.43 -22.04
N SER A 528 6.24 14.60 -22.51
CA SER A 528 6.24 15.84 -21.71
C SER A 528 4.84 16.25 -21.22
N ALA A 529 3.76 15.74 -21.82
CA ALA A 529 2.42 15.95 -21.30
C ALA A 529 2.25 15.31 -19.92
N VAL A 530 2.87 14.13 -19.67
CA VAL A 530 2.85 13.47 -18.36
C VAL A 530 3.73 14.21 -17.36
N ASP A 531 4.86 14.83 -17.78
CA ASP A 531 5.63 15.73 -16.91
C ASP A 531 4.77 16.88 -16.37
N ASN A 532 3.86 17.35 -17.20
CA ASN A 532 2.90 18.41 -16.87
C ASN A 532 1.60 17.88 -16.25
N LEU A 533 1.55 16.60 -15.88
CA LEU A 533 0.40 15.94 -15.26
C LEU A 533 -0.89 16.05 -16.09
N ALA A 534 -0.78 16.00 -17.43
CA ALA A 534 -1.92 16.05 -18.32
C ALA A 534 -2.86 14.85 -18.12
N VAL A 535 -4.15 15.13 -17.98
CA VAL A 535 -5.19 14.11 -17.78
C VAL A 535 -5.78 13.69 -19.13
N CYS A 536 -6.07 12.39 -19.28
CA CYS A 536 -6.66 11.84 -20.49
C CYS A 536 -8.07 12.43 -20.74
N GLY A 537 -8.36 12.77 -22.00
CA GLY A 537 -9.67 13.32 -22.39
C GLY A 537 -9.83 14.82 -22.10
N GLY A 538 -8.76 15.53 -21.74
CA GLY A 538 -8.82 16.98 -21.48
C GLY A 538 -9.60 17.35 -20.22
N GLY A 539 -9.75 16.41 -19.27
CA GLY A 539 -10.24 16.70 -17.92
C GLY A 539 -9.36 17.74 -17.24
N SER A 540 -9.84 18.33 -16.14
CA SER A 540 -9.10 19.36 -15.36
C SER A 540 -7.76 18.80 -14.86
N GLY A 541 -6.76 18.82 -15.72
CA GLY A 541 -5.36 18.73 -15.34
C GLY A 541 -5.01 19.99 -14.55
N PHE A 542 -4.05 19.91 -13.69
CA PHE A 542 -3.57 21.08 -12.95
C PHE A 542 -3.09 22.14 -13.94
N SER A 543 -3.66 23.36 -13.84
CA SER A 543 -3.24 24.43 -14.72
C SER A 543 -1.81 24.84 -14.39
N ARG A 544 -0.92 24.70 -15.36
CA ARG A 544 0.50 25.10 -15.27
C ARG A 544 0.69 26.57 -14.82
N THR A 545 -0.32 27.42 -14.99
CA THR A 545 -0.30 28.83 -14.57
C THR A 545 -0.09 28.98 -13.06
N VAL A 546 -0.49 28.02 -12.25
CA VAL A 546 -0.22 28.01 -10.80
C VAL A 546 1.22 27.55 -10.52
N LEU A 547 1.75 26.61 -11.32
CA LEU A 547 3.14 26.12 -11.18
C LEU A 547 4.17 27.21 -11.54
N GLU A 548 3.98 27.93 -12.64
CA GLU A 548 4.94 28.94 -13.13
C GLU A 548 4.98 30.18 -12.22
N THR A 549 3.87 30.55 -11.62
CA THR A 549 3.81 31.68 -10.69
C THR A 549 4.54 31.35 -9.37
N SER A 550 4.52 30.09 -8.94
CA SER A 550 5.23 29.64 -7.73
C SER A 550 6.74 29.48 -7.96
N LEU A 551 7.15 29.04 -9.16
CA LEU A 551 8.57 28.89 -9.51
C LEU A 551 9.29 30.22 -9.75
N SER A 552 8.56 31.27 -10.19
CA SER A 552 9.12 32.61 -10.42
C SER A 552 9.37 33.41 -9.15
N GLN A 553 8.86 32.96 -8.00
CA GLN A 553 8.99 33.65 -6.71
C GLN A 553 9.96 32.97 -5.72
N GLY A 554 10.82 32.06 -6.16
CA GLY A 554 12.04 31.67 -5.46
C GLY A 554 11.86 30.94 -4.12
N GLY A 555 10.91 30.01 -4.01
CA GLY A 555 10.64 29.28 -2.75
C GLY A 555 10.39 27.77 -2.88
N GLY A 556 10.62 27.18 -4.04
CA GLY A 556 10.48 25.71 -4.20
C GLY A 556 11.56 24.98 -3.40
N VAL A 557 11.18 24.12 -2.45
CA VAL A 557 12.13 23.18 -1.83
C VAL A 557 12.62 22.25 -2.93
N GLU A 558 13.89 22.38 -3.30
CA GLU A 558 14.52 21.47 -4.29
C GLU A 558 14.44 20.04 -3.77
N VAL A 559 14.04 19.10 -4.62
CA VAL A 559 14.03 17.66 -4.25
C VAL A 559 15.48 17.23 -4.06
N PRO A 560 15.89 16.85 -2.84
CA PRO A 560 17.26 16.42 -2.60
C PRO A 560 17.64 15.26 -3.53
N SER A 561 18.83 15.31 -4.09
CA SER A 561 19.32 14.24 -4.97
C SER A 561 19.40 12.88 -4.27
N ASP A 562 19.57 12.90 -2.94
CA ASP A 562 19.68 11.74 -2.06
C ASP A 562 18.34 11.36 -1.35
N LEU A 563 17.21 11.95 -1.76
CA LEU A 563 15.90 11.70 -1.14
C LEU A 563 15.56 10.20 -1.04
N LEU A 564 15.77 9.44 -2.11
CA LEU A 564 15.52 8.00 -2.10
C LEU A 564 16.48 7.24 -1.18
N GLN A 565 17.74 7.69 -1.04
CA GLN A 565 18.70 7.12 -0.09
C GLN A 565 18.27 7.39 1.35
N GLN A 566 17.82 8.59 1.67
CA GLN A 566 17.31 8.93 3.00
C GLN A 566 16.14 8.01 3.37
N LEU A 567 15.16 7.83 2.47
CA LEU A 567 14.04 6.92 2.67
C LEU A 567 14.46 5.45 2.79
N ARG A 568 15.36 5.00 1.91
CA ARG A 568 15.92 3.65 1.99
C ARG A 568 16.58 3.39 3.34
N SER A 569 17.26 4.37 3.90
CA SER A 569 17.93 4.26 5.20
C SER A 569 16.93 4.29 6.37
N ALA A 570 15.81 5.00 6.23
CA ALA A 570 14.76 5.09 7.23
C ALA A 570 13.84 3.85 7.24
N ASN A 571 13.54 3.29 6.06
CA ASN A 571 12.68 2.13 5.91
C ASN A 571 13.47 0.84 6.18
N LYS A 572 13.45 0.38 7.43
CA LYS A 572 14.12 -0.87 7.81
C LYS A 572 13.10 -2.00 7.86
N TRP A 573 13.37 -3.07 7.13
CA TRP A 573 12.63 -4.32 7.28
C TRP A 573 12.86 -4.90 8.69
N PRO A 574 11.85 -5.53 9.30
CA PRO A 574 11.99 -6.10 10.63
C PRO A 574 13.11 -7.16 10.66
N VAL A 575 13.97 -7.07 11.67
CA VAL A 575 15.09 -8.03 11.89
C VAL A 575 14.58 -9.35 12.48
N GLN A 576 13.33 -9.37 12.95
CA GLN A 576 12.70 -10.55 13.56
C GLN A 576 11.49 -10.99 12.73
N PRO A 577 11.19 -12.31 12.67
CA PRO A 577 9.97 -12.78 12.03
C PRO A 577 8.77 -12.07 12.63
N VAL A 578 7.87 -11.58 11.77
CA VAL A 578 6.58 -11.05 12.23
C VAL A 578 5.84 -12.18 12.93
N SER A 579 5.91 -12.23 14.26
CA SER A 579 5.20 -13.22 15.05
C SER A 579 3.70 -13.03 14.84
N ARG A 580 2.97 -14.13 14.64
CA ARG A 580 1.50 -14.09 14.64
C ARG A 580 1.04 -13.35 15.89
N PRO A 581 0.05 -12.45 15.80
CA PRO A 581 -0.72 -12.05 16.97
C PRO A 581 -1.13 -13.34 17.68
N SER A 582 -0.69 -13.53 18.90
CA SER A 582 -1.15 -14.65 19.72
C SER A 582 -2.65 -14.47 19.86
N GLY A 583 -3.43 -15.25 19.08
CA GLY A 583 -4.88 -15.28 19.22
C GLY A 583 -5.22 -15.61 20.66
N ARG A 584 -5.92 -14.68 21.29
CA ARG A 584 -6.76 -14.96 22.44
C ARG A 584 -8.18 -15.17 21.97
#